data_287ca819855c02ce0da679da1ca018d3
#
_entry.id   287ca819855c02ce0da679da1ca018d3
#
_cell.length_a   1.000
_cell.length_b   1.000
_cell.length_c   1.000
_cell.angle_alpha   90.00
_cell.angle_beta   90.00
_cell.angle_gamma   90.00
#
_symmetry.space_group_name_H-M   'P 1'
#
loop_
_entity.id
_entity.type
_entity.pdbx_description
1 polymer ?
#
loop_
_entity_poly.entity_id
_entity_poly.type
_entity_poly.pdbx_seq_one_letter_code
_entity_poly.pdbx_strand_id
1 'polypeptide(L)'
;MASNAPRVRPGSFLTLHYRLSGPGGDIIDTFDGKPATLSLGTGELSPALEQRLLGLEEGAHTRFEIPPGEAFGARNPEMVQWIARRLLNELGDPDQQYRPGDVVQFPTPDGLGSYAGAVRQVGQDTGADGKSDAVLFDFNHPLAGQPVTFQVHLIGVL
;
A
#
# COMPACT_ATOMS: atom_id res chain seq x y z
N MET A 1 33.72 11.61 17.13
CA MET A 1 32.88 12.68 17.70
C MET A 1 31.43 12.30 17.56
N ALA A 2 30.67 12.51 18.62
CA ALA A 2 29.25 12.27 18.56
C ALA A 2 28.59 13.29 17.63
N SER A 3 27.73 12.82 16.75
CA SER A 3 26.94 13.71 15.89
C SER A 3 25.88 14.42 16.73
N ASN A 4 25.71 15.71 16.52
CA ASN A 4 24.65 16.49 17.15
C ASN A 4 23.37 16.53 16.28
N ALA A 5 23.34 15.80 15.15
CA ALA A 5 22.18 15.78 14.29
C ALA A 5 21.01 15.07 15.02
N PRO A 6 19.77 15.58 14.86
CA PRO A 6 18.61 14.90 15.42
C PRO A 6 18.46 13.49 14.85
N ARG A 7 18.04 12.57 15.71
CA ARG A 7 17.80 11.18 15.31
C ARG A 7 16.32 10.85 15.40
N VAL A 8 15.90 9.95 14.55
CA VAL A 8 14.51 9.49 14.53
C VAL A 8 14.21 8.71 15.79
N ARG A 9 13.12 9.07 16.47
CA ARG A 9 12.61 8.43 17.69
C ARG A 9 11.13 8.11 17.52
N PRO A 10 10.57 7.23 18.35
CA PRO A 10 9.12 7.04 18.35
C PRO A 10 8.41 8.39 18.54
N GLY A 11 7.43 8.67 17.70
CA GLY A 11 6.69 9.92 17.74
C GLY A 11 7.34 11.11 17.02
N SER A 12 8.52 10.94 16.44
CA SER A 12 9.17 12.01 15.67
C SER A 12 8.34 12.45 14.48
N PHE A 13 8.37 13.76 14.20
CA PHE A 13 7.83 14.31 12.96
C PHE A 13 8.96 14.40 11.93
N LEU A 14 8.75 13.79 10.77
CA LEU A 14 9.79 13.64 9.76
C LEU A 14 9.43 14.35 8.47
N THR A 15 10.42 14.96 7.85
CA THR A 15 10.37 15.41 6.46
C THR A 15 11.39 14.59 5.68
N LEU A 16 10.94 13.86 4.66
CA LEU A 16 11.80 12.94 3.94
C LEU A 16 11.32 12.72 2.50
N HIS A 17 12.27 12.38 1.65
CA HIS A 17 11.95 11.71 0.39
C HIS A 17 12.05 10.21 0.61
N TYR A 18 11.14 9.45 0.02
CA TYR A 18 11.23 8.00 0.07
C TYR A 18 10.68 7.36 -1.19
N ARG A 19 11.14 6.14 -1.43
CA ARG A 19 10.65 5.31 -2.52
C ARG A 19 10.38 3.92 -1.99
N LEU A 20 9.18 3.42 -2.27
CA LEU A 20 8.80 2.04 -2.00
C LEU A 20 8.66 1.34 -3.34
N SER A 21 9.42 0.29 -3.53
CA SER A 21 9.35 -0.48 -4.76
C SER A 21 9.34 -1.98 -4.47
N GLY A 22 8.68 -2.71 -5.35
CA GLY A 22 8.63 -4.17 -5.34
C GLY A 22 9.07 -4.73 -6.68
N PRO A 23 8.91 -6.04 -6.90
CA PRO A 23 9.33 -6.67 -8.17
C PRO A 23 8.66 -6.09 -9.40
N GLY A 24 7.47 -5.53 -9.25
CA GLY A 24 6.72 -4.93 -10.36
C GLY A 24 7.02 -3.47 -10.62
N GLY A 25 7.89 -2.84 -9.82
CA GLY A 25 8.25 -1.43 -9.96
C GLY A 25 7.95 -0.59 -8.74
N ASP A 26 8.01 0.72 -8.91
CA ASP A 26 7.80 1.67 -7.82
C ASP A 26 6.31 1.82 -7.51
N ILE A 27 5.98 1.77 -6.22
CA ILE A 27 4.63 2.06 -5.74
C ILE A 27 4.51 3.52 -5.33
N ILE A 28 5.53 4.03 -4.63
CA ILE A 28 5.61 5.43 -4.20
C ILE A 28 7.02 5.91 -4.47
N ASP A 29 7.15 7.11 -5.03
CA ASP A 29 8.44 7.75 -5.24
C ASP A 29 8.24 9.25 -5.10
N THR A 30 8.83 9.85 -4.07
CA THR A 30 8.74 11.29 -3.83
C THR A 30 9.99 12.04 -4.31
N PHE A 31 11.01 11.34 -4.80
CA PHE A 31 12.30 11.96 -5.16
C PHE A 31 12.19 12.98 -6.30
N ASP A 32 11.22 12.79 -7.18
CA ASP A 32 10.99 13.71 -8.31
C ASP A 32 9.99 14.82 -8.00
N GLY A 33 9.56 14.93 -6.75
CA GLY A 33 8.54 15.89 -6.35
C GLY A 33 8.80 16.47 -4.98
N LYS A 34 7.74 16.84 -4.29
CA LYS A 34 7.84 17.39 -2.95
C LYS A 34 8.13 16.31 -1.92
N PRO A 35 8.95 16.61 -0.90
CA PRO A 35 9.14 15.64 0.18
C PRO A 35 7.85 15.36 0.94
N ALA A 36 7.77 14.17 1.49
CA ALA A 36 6.67 13.79 2.34
C ALA A 36 6.92 14.23 3.78
N THR A 37 5.84 14.50 4.50
CA THR A 37 5.89 14.74 5.94
C THR A 37 5.04 13.71 6.65
N LEU A 38 5.54 13.17 7.75
CA LEU A 38 4.79 12.18 8.51
C LEU A 38 5.24 12.16 9.98
N SER A 39 4.34 11.67 10.82
CA SER A 39 4.65 11.42 12.24
C SER A 39 4.72 9.92 12.48
N LEU A 40 5.74 9.46 13.18
CA LEU A 40 5.84 8.05 13.53
C LEU A 40 4.78 7.68 14.57
N GLY A 41 4.24 6.49 14.44
CA GLY A 41 3.24 5.97 15.36
C GLY A 41 1.80 6.33 14.98
N THR A 42 1.59 7.01 13.84
CA THR A 42 0.25 7.42 13.39
C THR A 42 -0.36 6.45 12.38
N GLY A 43 0.39 5.43 11.95
CA GLY A 43 -0.09 4.48 10.96
C GLY A 43 0.12 4.91 9.51
N GLU A 44 0.76 6.05 9.26
CA GLU A 44 1.05 6.51 7.90
C GLU A 44 2.03 5.59 7.17
N LEU A 45 2.96 4.98 7.92
CA LEU A 45 3.82 3.91 7.42
C LEU A 45 3.53 2.63 8.19
N SER A 46 3.81 1.48 7.57
CA SER A 46 3.70 0.22 8.28
C SER A 46 4.73 0.15 9.41
N PRO A 47 4.46 -0.61 10.49
CA PRO A 47 5.40 -0.71 11.60
C PRO A 47 6.80 -1.18 11.19
N ALA A 48 6.89 -2.08 10.21
CA ALA A 48 8.19 -2.56 9.72
C ALA A 48 9.00 -1.44 9.08
N LEU A 49 8.36 -0.54 8.33
CA LEU A 49 9.03 0.61 7.72
C LEU A 49 9.42 1.63 8.78
N GLU A 50 8.57 1.89 9.76
CA GLU A 50 8.90 2.80 10.86
C GLU A 50 10.11 2.33 11.64
N GLN A 51 10.21 1.03 11.90
CA GLN A 51 11.36 0.47 12.61
C GLN A 51 12.68 0.69 11.85
N ARG A 52 12.64 0.66 10.52
CA ARG A 52 13.84 0.93 9.72
C ARG A 52 14.30 2.38 9.85
N LEU A 53 13.37 3.30 10.09
CA LEU A 53 13.70 4.72 10.24
C LEU A 53 14.28 5.05 11.61
N LEU A 54 13.91 4.30 12.65
CA LEU A 54 14.38 4.59 14.01
C LEU A 54 15.90 4.61 14.09
N GLY A 55 16.44 5.67 14.72
CA GLY A 55 17.87 5.84 14.91
C GLY A 55 18.61 6.48 13.73
N LEU A 56 17.95 6.76 12.62
CA LEU A 56 18.57 7.48 11.52
C LEU A 56 18.80 8.94 11.89
N GLU A 57 19.91 9.51 11.41
CA GLU A 57 20.20 10.93 11.64
C GLU A 57 19.58 11.78 10.53
N GLU A 58 19.25 13.02 10.88
CA GLU A 58 18.85 14.01 9.88
C GLU A 58 19.93 14.12 8.80
N GLY A 59 19.53 14.07 7.54
CA GLY A 59 20.42 14.05 6.40
C GLY A 59 20.78 12.66 5.92
N ALA A 60 20.36 11.60 6.62
CA ALA A 60 20.67 10.23 6.22
C ALA A 60 20.05 9.89 4.87
N HIS A 61 20.83 9.22 4.02
CA HIS A 61 20.36 8.70 2.76
C HIS A 61 20.72 7.23 2.73
N THR A 62 19.71 6.35 2.80
CA THR A 62 19.92 4.93 2.95
C THR A 62 18.84 4.12 2.22
N ARG A 63 19.12 2.86 2.05
CA ARG A 63 18.25 1.92 1.36
C ARG A 63 18.13 0.65 2.19
N PHE A 64 16.90 0.16 2.34
CA PHE A 64 16.62 -1.07 3.06
C PHE A 64 16.01 -2.09 2.12
N GLU A 65 16.50 -3.32 2.18
CA GLU A 65 15.89 -4.46 1.53
C GLU A 65 15.06 -5.20 2.57
N ILE A 66 13.75 -5.27 2.36
CA ILE A 66 12.83 -5.87 3.33
C ILE A 66 12.33 -7.20 2.79
N PRO A 67 12.53 -8.30 3.53
CA PRO A 67 12.10 -9.62 3.07
C PRO A 67 10.60 -9.71 2.82
N PRO A 68 10.15 -10.67 1.97
CA PRO A 68 8.72 -10.85 1.72
C PRO A 68 7.93 -11.06 2.99
N GLY A 69 6.79 -10.40 3.10
CA GLY A 69 5.89 -10.53 4.23
C GLY A 69 6.21 -9.67 5.43
N GLU A 70 7.34 -8.97 5.47
CA GLU A 70 7.69 -8.14 6.61
C GLU A 70 7.17 -6.70 6.50
N ALA A 71 7.20 -6.10 5.31
CA ALA A 71 6.78 -4.71 5.15
C ALA A 71 5.26 -4.53 5.27
N PHE A 72 4.50 -5.37 4.59
CA PHE A 72 3.04 -5.26 4.50
C PHE A 72 2.33 -6.57 4.84
N GLY A 73 3.01 -7.46 5.55
CA GLY A 73 2.48 -8.74 5.94
C GLY A 73 2.43 -9.75 4.81
N ALA A 74 2.02 -10.96 5.15
CA ALA A 74 1.86 -12.03 4.19
C ALA A 74 0.60 -11.81 3.36
N ARG A 75 0.63 -12.31 2.12
CA ARG A 75 -0.57 -12.31 1.29
C ARG A 75 -1.61 -13.26 1.87
N ASN A 76 -2.84 -12.77 2.01
CA ASN A 76 -3.94 -13.55 2.58
C ASN A 76 -4.88 -14.02 1.46
N PRO A 77 -4.96 -15.32 1.16
CA PRO A 77 -5.87 -15.83 0.12
C PRO A 77 -7.35 -15.54 0.40
N GLU A 78 -7.73 -15.36 1.66
CA GLU A 78 -9.13 -15.04 2.02
C GLU A 78 -9.53 -13.63 1.57
N MET A 79 -8.56 -12.77 1.27
CA MET A 79 -8.83 -11.44 0.73
C MET A 79 -9.00 -11.42 -0.78
N VAL A 80 -8.97 -12.58 -1.43
CA VAL A 80 -9.30 -12.73 -2.85
C VAL A 80 -10.71 -13.27 -2.94
N GLN A 81 -11.66 -12.47 -3.44
CA GLN A 81 -13.08 -12.82 -3.40
C GLN A 81 -13.79 -12.46 -4.69
N TRP A 82 -14.77 -13.31 -5.06
CA TRP A 82 -15.70 -13.01 -6.13
C TRP A 82 -16.81 -12.10 -5.61
N ILE A 83 -17.05 -11.00 -6.33
CA ILE A 83 -18.13 -10.08 -6.00
C ILE A 83 -19.12 -10.06 -7.15
N ALA A 84 -20.40 -10.28 -6.84
CA ALA A 84 -21.44 -10.28 -7.85
C ALA A 84 -21.55 -8.94 -8.55
N ARG A 85 -21.71 -8.95 -9.87
CA ARG A 85 -21.86 -7.74 -10.67
C ARG A 85 -23.00 -6.88 -10.16
N ARG A 86 -24.08 -7.50 -9.71
CA ARG A 86 -25.22 -6.80 -9.14
C ARG A 86 -24.81 -5.93 -7.96
N LEU A 87 -23.97 -6.45 -7.07
CA LEU A 87 -23.47 -5.70 -5.92
C LEU A 87 -22.56 -4.56 -6.36
N LEU A 88 -21.72 -4.79 -7.36
CA LEU A 88 -20.85 -3.76 -7.91
C LEU A 88 -21.65 -2.62 -8.53
N ASN A 89 -22.77 -2.93 -9.18
CA ASN A 89 -23.65 -1.93 -9.76
C ASN A 89 -24.32 -1.06 -8.68
N GLU A 90 -24.59 -1.64 -7.50
CA GLU A 90 -25.15 -0.91 -6.38
C GLU A 90 -24.11 -0.02 -5.69
N LEU A 91 -22.85 -0.43 -5.68
CA LEU A 91 -21.78 0.29 -4.99
C LEU A 91 -21.13 1.37 -5.85
N GLY A 92 -21.28 1.30 -7.16
CA GLY A 92 -20.62 2.22 -8.08
C GLY A 92 -21.42 2.45 -9.36
N ASP A 93 -20.68 2.69 -10.45
CA ASP A 93 -21.27 2.93 -11.76
C ASP A 93 -21.72 1.62 -12.42
N PRO A 94 -23.03 1.43 -12.68
CA PRO A 94 -23.52 0.21 -13.34
C PRO A 94 -22.96 0.00 -14.74
N ASP A 95 -22.53 1.08 -15.40
CA ASP A 95 -21.99 1.00 -16.76
C ASP A 95 -20.49 0.78 -16.79
N GLN A 96 -19.84 0.72 -15.62
CA GLN A 96 -18.39 0.53 -15.55
C GLN A 96 -18.02 -0.88 -16.01
N GLN A 97 -17.00 -0.95 -16.86
CA GLN A 97 -16.42 -2.20 -17.29
C GLN A 97 -15.17 -2.49 -16.46
N TYR A 98 -15.08 -3.72 -15.96
CA TYR A 98 -13.94 -4.16 -15.15
C TYR A 98 -13.03 -5.02 -16.02
N ARG A 99 -11.72 -4.78 -15.91
CA ARG A 99 -10.68 -5.54 -16.62
C ARG A 99 -9.61 -6.00 -15.64
N PRO A 100 -9.01 -7.18 -15.89
CA PRO A 100 -7.88 -7.62 -15.04
C PRO A 100 -6.79 -6.54 -15.00
N GLY A 101 -6.33 -6.24 -13.78
CA GLY A 101 -5.34 -5.18 -13.53
C GLY A 101 -5.93 -3.86 -13.09
N ASP A 102 -7.22 -3.64 -13.23
CA ASP A 102 -7.88 -2.44 -12.73
C ASP A 102 -7.88 -2.43 -11.21
N VAL A 103 -7.81 -1.24 -10.62
CA VAL A 103 -7.95 -1.05 -9.18
C VAL A 103 -9.24 -0.26 -8.92
N VAL A 104 -10.07 -0.79 -8.04
CA VAL A 104 -11.39 -0.23 -7.74
C VAL A 104 -11.44 0.13 -6.26
N GLN A 105 -11.95 1.33 -5.96
CA GLN A 105 -12.15 1.79 -4.58
C GLN A 105 -13.55 1.42 -4.11
N PHE A 106 -13.63 0.87 -2.91
CA PHE A 106 -14.90 0.51 -2.27
C PHE A 106 -15.07 1.32 -1.00
N PRO A 107 -16.27 1.88 -0.74
CA PRO A 107 -16.51 2.54 0.53
C PRO A 107 -16.56 1.53 1.67
N THR A 108 -16.04 1.94 2.84
CA THR A 108 -16.19 1.12 4.04
C THR A 108 -17.64 1.21 4.55
N PRO A 109 -18.12 0.17 5.28
CA PRO A 109 -19.50 0.18 5.78
C PRO A 109 -19.85 1.38 6.68
N ASP A 110 -18.87 1.96 7.36
CA ASP A 110 -19.06 3.13 8.22
C ASP A 110 -19.08 4.46 7.44
N GLY A 111 -18.78 4.43 6.13
CA GLY A 111 -18.75 5.62 5.30
C GLY A 111 -17.58 6.56 5.55
N LEU A 112 -16.63 6.19 6.42
CA LEU A 112 -15.52 7.07 6.82
C LEU A 112 -14.25 6.85 5.99
N GLY A 113 -14.21 5.81 5.17
CA GLY A 113 -13.03 5.52 4.37
C GLY A 113 -13.34 4.66 3.17
N SER A 114 -12.29 4.18 2.54
CA SER A 114 -12.40 3.27 1.40
C SER A 114 -11.26 2.27 1.43
N TYR A 115 -11.44 1.16 0.73
CA TYR A 115 -10.38 0.18 0.52
C TYR A 115 -10.32 -0.17 -0.96
N ALA A 116 -9.14 -0.59 -1.42
CA ALA A 116 -8.89 -0.87 -2.83
C ALA A 116 -8.87 -2.36 -3.08
N GLY A 117 -9.48 -2.77 -4.19
CA GLY A 117 -9.39 -4.13 -4.70
C GLY A 117 -8.86 -4.13 -6.13
N ALA A 118 -7.93 -5.03 -6.43
CA ALA A 118 -7.40 -5.20 -7.77
C ALA A 118 -8.21 -6.29 -8.49
N VAL A 119 -8.64 -6.00 -9.70
CA VAL A 119 -9.37 -6.97 -10.52
C VAL A 119 -8.39 -8.03 -11.01
N ARG A 120 -8.69 -9.30 -10.71
CA ARG A 120 -7.88 -10.44 -11.14
C ARG A 120 -8.50 -11.16 -12.32
N GLN A 121 -9.81 -11.33 -12.28
CA GLN A 121 -10.59 -12.02 -13.31
C GLN A 121 -11.96 -11.39 -13.44
N VAL A 122 -12.51 -11.43 -14.62
CA VAL A 122 -13.90 -11.05 -14.86
C VAL A 122 -14.63 -12.32 -15.29
N GLY A 123 -15.68 -12.69 -14.54
CA GLY A 123 -16.51 -13.82 -14.88
C GLY A 123 -17.32 -13.53 -16.11
N GLN A 124 -17.53 -14.57 -16.93
CA GLN A 124 -18.41 -14.49 -18.08
C GLN A 124 -19.75 -15.13 -17.72
N ASP A 125 -20.82 -14.65 -18.31
CA ASP A 125 -22.14 -15.17 -18.09
C ASP A 125 -22.28 -16.56 -18.76
N THR A 126 -21.72 -17.57 -18.10
CA THR A 126 -21.61 -18.91 -18.67
C THR A 126 -22.49 -19.95 -18.00
N GLY A 127 -23.30 -19.56 -17.01
CA GLY A 127 -24.22 -20.51 -16.49
C GLY A 127 -24.34 -20.60 -14.96
N ALA A 128 -24.54 -21.80 -14.45
CA ALA A 128 -25.16 -22.06 -13.16
C ALA A 128 -24.20 -22.12 -11.97
N ASP A 129 -22.92 -21.72 -12.12
CA ASP A 129 -21.93 -21.83 -11.05
C ASP A 129 -21.94 -20.67 -10.06
N GLY A 130 -22.80 -19.67 -10.27
CA GLY A 130 -22.87 -18.46 -9.44
C GLY A 130 -21.74 -17.48 -9.61
N LYS A 131 -20.76 -17.78 -10.46
CA LYS A 131 -19.61 -16.92 -10.76
C LYS A 131 -19.78 -16.20 -12.08
N SER A 132 -20.75 -16.60 -12.90
CA SER A 132 -21.15 -15.84 -14.07
C SER A 132 -21.56 -14.46 -13.60
N ASP A 133 -21.14 -13.43 -14.33
CA ASP A 133 -21.46 -12.06 -14.00
C ASP A 133 -20.93 -11.63 -12.61
N ALA A 134 -19.74 -12.11 -12.27
CA ALA A 134 -19.03 -11.71 -11.07
C ALA A 134 -17.59 -11.28 -11.43
N VAL A 135 -16.95 -10.54 -10.52
CA VAL A 135 -15.59 -10.08 -10.72
C VAL A 135 -14.76 -10.55 -9.54
N LEU A 136 -13.59 -11.14 -9.80
CA LEU A 136 -12.67 -11.58 -8.77
C LEU A 136 -11.76 -10.42 -8.38
N PHE A 137 -11.84 -10.01 -7.12
CA PHE A 137 -11.02 -8.95 -6.56
C PHE A 137 -9.99 -9.50 -5.58
N ASP A 138 -8.83 -8.90 -5.59
CA ASP A 138 -7.76 -9.14 -4.65
C ASP A 138 -7.61 -7.89 -3.78
N PHE A 139 -7.94 -7.99 -2.51
CA PHE A 139 -7.90 -6.87 -1.57
C PHE A 139 -6.59 -6.81 -0.77
N ASN A 140 -5.62 -7.65 -1.09
CA ASN A 140 -4.30 -7.57 -0.48
C ASN A 140 -3.58 -6.30 -0.92
N HIS A 141 -2.72 -5.79 -0.04
CA HIS A 141 -1.81 -4.70 -0.42
C HIS A 141 -0.95 -5.18 -1.61
N PRO A 142 -0.66 -4.31 -2.60
CA PRO A 142 0.15 -4.71 -3.76
C PRO A 142 1.51 -5.31 -3.40
N LEU A 143 2.08 -4.92 -2.26
CA LEU A 143 3.37 -5.41 -1.79
C LEU A 143 3.26 -6.50 -0.73
N ALA A 144 2.04 -6.94 -0.38
CA ALA A 144 1.87 -8.04 0.58
C ALA A 144 2.50 -9.31 0.04
N GLY A 145 3.32 -9.96 0.85
CA GLY A 145 4.04 -11.18 0.47
C GLY A 145 5.17 -10.96 -0.53
N GLN A 146 5.53 -9.71 -0.82
CA GLN A 146 6.57 -9.37 -1.79
C GLN A 146 7.79 -8.78 -1.08
N PRO A 147 9.00 -8.98 -1.63
CA PRO A 147 10.16 -8.25 -1.17
C PRO A 147 10.00 -6.77 -1.51
N VAL A 148 10.41 -5.90 -0.61
CA VAL A 148 10.24 -4.45 -0.75
C VAL A 148 11.58 -3.77 -0.60
N THR A 149 11.87 -2.83 -1.50
CA THR A 149 12.99 -1.90 -1.35
C THR A 149 12.45 -0.59 -0.83
N PHE A 150 12.98 -0.13 0.30
CA PHE A 150 12.61 1.14 0.93
C PHE A 150 13.83 2.05 0.93
N GLN A 151 13.83 3.05 0.06
CA GLN A 151 14.90 4.03 -0.05
C GLN A 151 14.44 5.33 0.60
N VAL A 152 15.32 5.92 1.42
CA VAL A 152 14.97 7.10 2.24
C VAL A 152 16.07 8.14 2.13
N HIS A 153 15.69 9.40 1.96
CA HIS A 153 16.54 10.55 2.19
C HIS A 153 15.87 11.42 3.26
N LEU A 154 16.38 11.37 4.47
CA LEU A 154 15.79 12.04 5.62
C LEU A 154 16.25 13.50 5.63
N ILE A 155 15.31 14.41 5.40
CA ILE A 155 15.60 15.84 5.24
C ILE A 155 15.55 16.54 6.60
N GLY A 156 14.56 16.24 7.41
CA GLY A 156 14.38 16.88 8.70
C GLY A 156 13.77 15.95 9.73
N VAL A 157 14.18 16.14 10.99
CA VAL A 157 13.68 15.40 12.15
C VAL A 157 13.31 16.40 13.23
N LEU A 158 12.05 16.33 13.68
CA LEU A 158 11.57 17.16 14.80
C LEU A 158 11.17 16.32 16.02
#